data_606a4c6eb01963552340003d5dcdd2df
#
_entry.id   606a4c6eb01963552340003d5dcdd2df
#
_cell.length_a   1.000
_cell.length_b   1.000
_cell.length_c   1.000
_cell.angle_alpha   90.00
_cell.angle_beta   90.00
_cell.angle_gamma   90.00
#
_symmetry.space_group_name_H-M   'P 1'
#
loop_
_entity.id
_entity.type
_entity.pdbx_description
1 polymer ?
#
loop_
_entity_poly.entity_id
_entity_poly.type
_entity_poly.pdbx_seq_one_letter_code
_entity_poly.pdbx_strand_id
1 'polypeptide(L)'
;GRDDEAEAWMQRIIDDNPLDCGRYYDKACLYARMGKLDESVAALELALKRGYCSFAHIEHDDDMDPIRDRDDFKALIEKYSAKLEERIKGLKDMVIEERETTITEVAINRHPGGIFEIPCTVNGLSLKMIFDTGASDVTISSVEANFMLKNGQLSSKDIKGKNHYMTASGDIHEGTVITLKEVKVGDAILHNVDASVVKNQKAPLLLGQSVLEKFGTITIDNINNKLIIKH
;
A
#
# COMPACT_ATOMS: atom_id res chain seq x y z
N GLY A 1 -3.34 7.77 51.79
CA GLY A 1 -1.88 7.55 51.86
C GLY A 1 -1.23 7.71 50.47
N ARG A 2 0.05 7.34 50.37
CA ARG A 2 0.76 7.47 49.05
C ARG A 2 0.12 6.62 47.96
N ASP A 3 -0.45 5.48 48.32
CA ASP A 3 -1.11 4.57 47.41
C ASP A 3 -2.40 5.17 46.83
N ASP A 4 -3.21 5.82 47.66
CA ASP A 4 -4.44 6.50 47.21
C ASP A 4 -4.13 7.64 46.23
N GLU A 5 -3.02 8.36 46.45
CA GLU A 5 -2.56 9.43 45.57
C GLU A 5 -2.11 8.86 44.21
N ALA A 6 -1.38 7.72 44.22
CA ALA A 6 -0.92 7.06 43.00
C ALA A 6 -2.09 6.50 42.18
N GLU A 7 -3.10 5.91 42.84
CA GLU A 7 -4.33 5.48 42.17
C GLU A 7 -5.10 6.65 41.56
N ALA A 8 -5.24 7.75 42.28
CA ALA A 8 -5.91 8.95 41.79
C ALA A 8 -5.18 9.56 40.59
N TRP A 9 -3.85 9.54 40.58
CA TRP A 9 -3.03 9.97 39.47
C TRP A 9 -3.20 9.06 38.27
N MET A 10 -3.12 7.75 38.45
CA MET A 10 -3.30 6.77 37.38
C MET A 10 -4.70 6.88 36.76
N GLN A 11 -5.73 7.09 37.58
CA GLN A 11 -7.08 7.29 37.08
C GLN A 11 -7.20 8.54 36.20
N ARG A 12 -6.58 9.67 36.59
CA ARG A 12 -6.53 10.88 35.74
C ARG A 12 -5.84 10.63 34.41
N ILE A 13 -4.70 9.92 34.41
CA ILE A 13 -3.97 9.57 33.18
C ILE A 13 -4.84 8.74 32.23
N ILE A 14 -5.63 7.81 32.81
CA ILE A 14 -6.58 7.01 32.02
C ILE A 14 -7.74 7.87 31.49
N ASP A 15 -8.28 8.76 32.32
CA ASP A 15 -9.38 9.64 31.92
C ASP A 15 -8.99 10.62 30.82
N ASP A 16 -7.73 11.08 30.82
CA ASP A 16 -7.17 11.93 29.75
C ASP A 16 -7.02 11.20 28.41
N ASN A 17 -6.77 9.88 28.43
CA ASN A 17 -6.69 9.05 27.21
C ASN A 17 -7.23 7.64 27.46
N PRO A 18 -8.55 7.47 27.49
CA PRO A 18 -9.18 6.19 27.83
C PRO A 18 -9.04 5.10 26.75
N LEU A 19 -8.52 5.42 25.58
CA LEU A 19 -8.28 4.47 24.50
C LEU A 19 -6.86 3.88 24.51
N ASP A 20 -5.96 4.45 25.28
CA ASP A 20 -4.59 3.95 25.41
C ASP A 20 -4.54 2.70 26.28
N CYS A 21 -4.41 1.54 25.65
CA CYS A 21 -4.34 0.24 26.36
C CYS A 21 -3.11 0.13 27.26
N GLY A 22 -2.02 0.84 26.97
CA GLY A 22 -0.82 0.88 27.80
C GLY A 22 -1.09 1.44 29.19
N ARG A 23 -1.97 2.43 29.32
CA ARG A 23 -2.33 3.02 30.63
C ARG A 23 -3.02 2.03 31.58
N TYR A 24 -3.77 1.10 31.02
CA TYR A 24 -4.38 0.02 31.81
C TYR A 24 -3.35 -1.02 32.22
N TYR A 25 -2.32 -1.24 31.39
CA TYR A 25 -1.17 -2.06 31.76
C TYR A 25 -0.36 -1.40 32.89
N ASP A 26 -0.03 -0.11 32.78
CA ASP A 26 0.63 0.66 33.83
C ASP A 26 -0.15 0.60 35.15
N LYS A 27 -1.48 0.61 35.10
CA LYS A 27 -2.35 0.44 36.26
C LYS A 27 -2.24 -0.95 36.91
N ALA A 28 -2.09 -2.00 36.04
CA ALA A 28 -1.88 -3.35 36.53
C ALA A 28 -0.53 -3.46 37.27
N CYS A 29 0.55 -2.88 36.71
CA CYS A 29 1.84 -2.80 37.37
C CYS A 29 1.77 -2.07 38.71
N LEU A 30 1.10 -0.93 38.74
CA LEU A 30 0.90 -0.17 39.96
C LEU A 30 0.20 -0.99 41.08
N TYR A 31 -0.86 -1.71 40.71
CA TYR A 31 -1.60 -2.55 41.68
C TYR A 31 -0.78 -3.74 42.13
N ALA A 32 -0.01 -4.40 41.26
CA ALA A 32 0.89 -5.48 41.63
C ALA A 32 1.92 -5.02 42.68
N ARG A 33 2.55 -3.88 42.46
CA ARG A 33 3.51 -3.25 43.41
C ARG A 33 2.89 -2.83 44.74
N MET A 34 1.60 -2.49 44.74
CA MET A 34 0.83 -2.18 45.97
C MET A 34 0.38 -3.45 46.71
N GLY A 35 0.59 -4.64 46.17
CA GLY A 35 0.06 -5.87 46.72
C GLY A 35 -1.45 -6.08 46.51
N LYS A 36 -2.07 -5.26 45.66
CA LYS A 36 -3.48 -5.38 45.24
C LYS A 36 -3.57 -6.36 44.08
N LEU A 37 -3.37 -7.65 44.38
CA LEU A 37 -3.09 -8.67 43.34
C LEU A 37 -4.31 -8.95 42.48
N ASP A 38 -5.52 -8.96 43.04
CA ASP A 38 -6.75 -9.22 42.27
C ASP A 38 -7.09 -8.02 41.36
N GLU A 39 -6.89 -6.83 41.83
CA GLU A 39 -7.07 -5.59 41.08
C GLU A 39 -6.03 -5.47 39.95
N SER A 40 -4.80 -5.98 40.18
CA SER A 40 -3.76 -6.04 39.17
C SER A 40 -4.16 -6.95 38.02
N VAL A 41 -4.61 -8.19 38.31
CA VAL A 41 -5.09 -9.11 37.28
C VAL A 41 -6.28 -8.54 36.51
N ALA A 42 -7.23 -7.89 37.23
CA ALA A 42 -8.37 -7.25 36.57
C ALA A 42 -7.98 -6.09 35.65
N ALA A 43 -7.00 -5.27 36.07
CA ALA A 43 -6.49 -4.18 35.26
C ALA A 43 -5.72 -4.70 34.03
N LEU A 44 -4.94 -5.78 34.19
CA LEU A 44 -4.27 -6.46 33.09
C LEU A 44 -5.27 -7.04 32.09
N GLU A 45 -6.33 -7.70 32.56
CA GLU A 45 -7.39 -8.19 31.67
C GLU A 45 -8.02 -7.05 30.87
N LEU A 46 -8.21 -5.90 31.47
CA LEU A 46 -8.76 -4.73 30.78
C LEU A 46 -7.79 -4.17 29.75
N ALA A 47 -6.48 -4.14 30.03
CA ALA A 47 -5.45 -3.76 29.06
C ALA A 47 -5.48 -4.69 27.83
N LEU A 48 -5.50 -6.01 28.06
CA LEU A 48 -5.55 -7.02 27.00
C LEU A 48 -6.85 -6.94 26.18
N LYS A 49 -8.01 -6.73 26.84
CA LYS A 49 -9.30 -6.49 26.17
C LYS A 49 -9.26 -5.26 25.27
N ARG A 50 -8.50 -4.23 25.64
CA ARG A 50 -8.33 -2.99 24.88
C ARG A 50 -7.23 -3.06 23.82
N GLY A 51 -6.56 -4.21 23.68
CA GLY A 51 -5.61 -4.46 22.60
C GLY A 51 -4.14 -4.38 23.01
N TYR A 52 -3.81 -4.34 24.28
CA TYR A 52 -2.43 -4.52 24.72
C TYR A 52 -1.96 -5.93 24.33
N CYS A 53 -0.86 -6.03 23.59
CA CYS A 53 -0.42 -7.29 23.00
C CYS A 53 1.08 -7.57 23.14
N SER A 54 1.77 -6.81 24.00
CA SER A 54 3.21 -7.01 24.25
C SER A 54 3.44 -8.13 25.26
N PHE A 55 3.08 -9.38 24.90
CA PHE A 55 3.18 -10.53 25.81
C PHE A 55 4.61 -10.78 26.30
N ALA A 56 5.61 -10.64 25.40
CA ALA A 56 7.00 -10.76 25.78
C ALA A 56 7.42 -9.73 26.84
N HIS A 57 6.83 -8.53 26.82
CA HIS A 57 7.05 -7.53 27.86
C HIS A 57 6.42 -7.97 29.19
N ILE A 58 5.17 -8.42 29.16
CA ILE A 58 4.47 -8.91 30.37
C ILE A 58 5.25 -10.05 31.05
N GLU A 59 5.85 -10.94 30.27
CA GLU A 59 6.61 -12.09 30.78
C GLU A 59 7.90 -11.69 31.50
N HIS A 60 8.51 -10.56 31.13
CA HIS A 60 9.82 -10.14 31.63
C HIS A 60 9.76 -8.88 32.51
N ASP A 61 8.58 -8.34 32.73
CA ASP A 61 8.40 -7.14 33.54
C ASP A 61 8.38 -7.49 35.04
N ASP A 62 9.39 -7.04 35.76
CA ASP A 62 9.55 -7.27 37.21
C ASP A 62 8.33 -6.78 38.02
N ASP A 63 7.62 -5.77 37.53
CA ASP A 63 6.40 -5.26 38.18
C ASP A 63 5.28 -6.32 38.21
N MET A 64 5.32 -7.31 37.29
CA MET A 64 4.36 -8.42 37.23
C MET A 64 4.73 -9.62 38.11
N ASP A 65 5.92 -9.66 38.68
CA ASP A 65 6.37 -10.78 39.53
C ASP A 65 5.38 -11.16 40.64
N PRO A 66 4.72 -10.21 41.34
CA PRO A 66 3.77 -10.57 42.41
C PRO A 66 2.56 -11.39 41.94
N ILE A 67 2.21 -11.31 40.65
CA ILE A 67 1.04 -12.02 40.08
C ILE A 67 1.42 -13.11 39.09
N ARG A 68 2.69 -13.19 38.66
CA ARG A 68 3.18 -14.06 37.58
C ARG A 68 2.86 -15.54 37.80
N ASP A 69 2.97 -16.03 39.04
CA ASP A 69 2.74 -17.43 39.36
C ASP A 69 1.26 -17.80 39.62
N ARG A 70 0.37 -16.84 39.62
CA ARG A 70 -1.08 -17.05 39.85
C ARG A 70 -1.71 -17.77 38.66
N ASP A 71 -2.63 -18.68 38.95
CA ASP A 71 -3.34 -19.45 37.93
C ASP A 71 -4.23 -18.57 37.04
N ASP A 72 -4.86 -17.54 37.63
CA ASP A 72 -5.70 -16.60 36.90
C ASP A 72 -4.87 -15.71 35.94
N PHE A 73 -3.65 -15.28 36.35
CA PHE A 73 -2.73 -14.58 35.46
C PHE A 73 -2.33 -15.48 34.28
N LYS A 74 -1.90 -16.74 34.56
CA LYS A 74 -1.48 -17.70 33.53
C LYS A 74 -2.60 -17.97 32.53
N ALA A 75 -3.81 -18.22 33.04
CA ALA A 75 -5.01 -18.43 32.20
C ALA A 75 -5.34 -17.18 31.34
N LEU A 76 -5.13 -16.00 31.90
CA LEU A 76 -5.36 -14.74 31.18
C LEU A 76 -4.38 -14.58 30.02
N ILE A 77 -3.08 -14.80 30.27
CA ILE A 77 -2.05 -14.71 29.24
C ILE A 77 -2.30 -15.73 28.12
N GLU A 78 -2.54 -16.99 28.47
CA GLU A 78 -2.86 -18.06 27.51
C GLU A 78 -4.08 -17.70 26.64
N LYS A 79 -5.17 -17.25 27.25
CA LYS A 79 -6.40 -16.87 26.53
C LYS A 79 -6.16 -15.77 25.50
N TYR A 80 -5.43 -14.73 25.86
CA TYR A 80 -5.27 -13.56 24.97
C TYR A 80 -4.13 -13.72 23.98
N SER A 81 -3.07 -14.47 24.29
CA SER A 81 -2.04 -14.83 23.34
C SER A 81 -2.59 -15.75 22.23
N ALA A 82 -3.35 -16.78 22.60
CA ALA A 82 -4.03 -17.65 21.63
C ALA A 82 -4.98 -16.86 20.70
N LYS A 83 -5.74 -15.93 21.28
CA LYS A 83 -6.63 -15.06 20.48
C LYS A 83 -5.85 -14.15 19.51
N LEU A 84 -4.66 -13.66 19.91
CA LEU A 84 -3.81 -12.88 19.03
C LEU A 84 -3.24 -13.74 17.89
N GLU A 85 -2.77 -14.96 18.22
CA GLU A 85 -2.26 -15.90 17.21
C GLU A 85 -3.34 -16.28 16.18
N GLU A 86 -4.57 -16.55 16.64
CA GLU A 86 -5.70 -16.81 15.76
C GLU A 86 -5.98 -15.64 14.81
N ARG A 87 -5.96 -14.40 15.33
CA ARG A 87 -6.12 -13.19 14.51
C ARG A 87 -4.98 -13.02 13.50
N ILE A 88 -3.74 -13.26 13.92
CA ILE A 88 -2.57 -13.19 13.02
C ILE A 88 -2.67 -14.27 11.95
N LYS A 89 -3.08 -15.50 12.33
CA LYS A 89 -3.32 -16.57 11.37
C LYS A 89 -4.43 -16.21 10.39
N GLY A 90 -5.56 -15.73 10.86
CA GLY A 90 -6.66 -15.29 9.99
C GLY A 90 -6.25 -14.16 9.04
N LEU A 91 -5.43 -13.19 9.51
CA LEU A 91 -4.89 -12.15 8.66
C LEU A 91 -3.89 -12.71 7.63
N LYS A 92 -3.04 -13.67 8.04
CA LYS A 92 -2.13 -14.37 7.12
C LYS A 92 -2.92 -15.18 6.08
N ASP A 93 -3.97 -15.88 6.49
CA ASP A 93 -4.83 -16.64 5.59
C ASP A 93 -5.59 -15.73 4.62
N MET A 94 -5.99 -14.53 5.05
CA MET A 94 -6.57 -13.49 4.17
C MET A 94 -5.53 -12.85 3.23
N VAL A 95 -4.26 -12.80 3.65
CA VAL A 95 -3.15 -12.28 2.81
C VAL A 95 -2.59 -13.38 1.91
N ILE A 96 -2.72 -14.66 2.30
CA ILE A 96 -2.38 -15.87 1.54
C ILE A 96 -3.60 -16.39 0.71
N GLU A 97 -4.64 -15.62 0.48
CA GLU A 97 -5.18 -15.66 -0.86
C GLU A 97 -4.05 -15.08 -1.73
N GLU A 98 -3.13 -15.98 -2.09
CA GLU A 98 -2.18 -15.74 -3.16
C GLU A 98 -2.98 -15.13 -4.30
N ARG A 99 -2.87 -13.83 -4.49
CA ARG A 99 -3.04 -13.29 -5.82
C ARG A 99 -2.08 -14.15 -6.63
N GLU A 100 -2.61 -15.06 -7.44
CA GLU A 100 -1.81 -15.75 -8.43
C GLU A 100 -1.01 -14.65 -9.12
N THR A 101 0.25 -14.53 -8.74
CA THR A 101 1.10 -13.47 -9.25
C THR A 101 1.35 -13.84 -10.69
N THR A 102 0.57 -13.27 -11.58
CA THR A 102 0.73 -13.48 -13.01
C THR A 102 2.04 -12.83 -13.43
N ILE A 103 2.90 -13.61 -14.05
CA ILE A 103 4.17 -13.12 -14.61
C ILE A 103 3.97 -12.92 -16.10
N THR A 104 4.11 -11.68 -16.54
CA THR A 104 4.07 -11.30 -17.93
C THR A 104 5.47 -10.95 -18.42
N GLU A 105 5.94 -11.56 -19.48
CA GLU A 105 7.21 -11.21 -20.13
C GLU A 105 6.95 -10.51 -21.47
N VAL A 106 7.58 -9.36 -21.66
CA VAL A 106 7.46 -8.55 -22.89
C VAL A 106 8.84 -8.27 -23.47
N ALA A 107 9.00 -8.49 -24.76
CA ALA A 107 10.25 -8.18 -25.44
C ALA A 107 10.52 -6.67 -25.47
N ILE A 108 11.74 -6.27 -25.15
CA ILE A 108 12.21 -4.89 -25.24
C ILE A 108 12.94 -4.68 -26.56
N ASN A 109 12.53 -3.66 -27.30
CA ASN A 109 13.29 -3.13 -28.43
C ASN A 109 14.23 -2.02 -27.92
N ARG A 110 15.53 -2.23 -28.05
CA ARG A 110 16.52 -1.24 -27.62
C ARG A 110 16.90 -0.34 -28.77
N HIS A 111 16.81 0.96 -28.54
CA HIS A 111 17.30 1.96 -29.46
C HIS A 111 18.65 2.55 -28.99
N PRO A 112 19.44 3.12 -29.90
CA PRO A 112 20.62 3.90 -29.50
C PRO A 112 20.28 4.97 -28.44
N GLY A 113 21.16 5.15 -27.44
CA GLY A 113 20.92 6.09 -26.36
C GLY A 113 20.21 5.50 -25.14
N GLY A 114 19.97 4.18 -25.11
CA GLY A 114 19.41 3.48 -23.94
C GLY A 114 17.88 3.56 -23.82
N ILE A 115 17.20 3.96 -24.88
CA ILE A 115 15.74 4.02 -24.94
C ILE A 115 15.18 2.59 -25.11
N PHE A 116 14.15 2.27 -24.30
CA PHE A 116 13.42 1.01 -24.34
C PHE A 116 12.05 1.22 -24.96
N GLU A 117 11.76 0.56 -26.06
CA GLU A 117 10.46 0.53 -26.69
C GLU A 117 9.82 -0.84 -26.47
N ILE A 118 8.57 -0.86 -26.04
CA ILE A 118 7.81 -2.08 -25.78
C ILE A 118 6.50 -2.09 -26.57
N PRO A 119 6.01 -3.25 -27.02
CA PRO A 119 4.71 -3.37 -27.65
C PRO A 119 3.61 -3.21 -26.60
N CYS A 120 2.64 -2.35 -26.90
CA CYS A 120 1.46 -2.11 -26.07
C CYS A 120 0.21 -2.12 -26.93
N THR A 121 -0.93 -2.39 -26.33
CA THR A 121 -2.24 -2.18 -26.97
C THR A 121 -2.99 -1.14 -26.15
N VAL A 122 -3.45 -0.08 -26.80
CA VAL A 122 -4.19 1.03 -26.18
C VAL A 122 -5.56 1.12 -26.82
N ASN A 123 -6.64 0.89 -26.06
CA ASN A 123 -8.00 0.82 -26.56
C ASN A 123 -8.15 -0.08 -27.81
N GLY A 124 -7.40 -1.18 -27.88
CA GLY A 124 -7.38 -2.08 -29.05
C GLY A 124 -6.45 -1.65 -30.19
N LEU A 125 -5.80 -0.49 -30.11
CA LEU A 125 -4.80 -0.05 -31.08
C LEU A 125 -3.41 -0.54 -30.65
N SER A 126 -2.76 -1.35 -31.51
CA SER A 126 -1.39 -1.83 -31.28
C SER A 126 -0.40 -0.70 -31.53
N LEU A 127 0.39 -0.40 -30.52
CA LEU A 127 1.38 0.67 -30.51
C LEU A 127 2.72 0.15 -30.02
N LYS A 128 3.77 0.90 -30.31
CA LYS A 128 5.08 0.75 -29.69
C LYS A 128 5.32 1.99 -28.85
N MET A 129 5.54 1.80 -27.57
CA MET A 129 5.66 2.89 -26.61
C MET A 129 7.01 2.85 -25.91
N ILE A 130 7.57 4.01 -25.66
CA ILE A 130 8.81 4.13 -24.87
C ILE A 130 8.46 3.91 -23.40
N PHE A 131 9.15 2.98 -22.77
CA PHE A 131 9.13 2.79 -21.33
C PHE A 131 9.94 3.92 -20.69
N ASP A 132 9.23 4.86 -20.06
CA ASP A 132 9.83 6.10 -19.53
C ASP A 132 9.45 6.34 -18.09
N THR A 133 10.35 6.02 -17.17
CA THR A 133 10.16 6.27 -15.73
C THR A 133 10.24 7.75 -15.34
N GLY A 134 10.70 8.62 -16.25
CA GLY A 134 10.74 10.07 -16.06
C GLY A 134 9.47 10.79 -16.51
N ALA A 135 8.59 10.13 -17.27
CA ALA A 135 7.30 10.67 -17.65
C ALA A 135 6.25 10.40 -16.55
N SER A 136 5.48 11.41 -16.19
CA SER A 136 4.41 11.28 -15.18
C SER A 136 3.25 10.43 -15.69
N ASP A 137 2.85 10.64 -16.96
CA ASP A 137 1.66 10.07 -17.56
C ASP A 137 1.96 9.25 -18.82
N VAL A 138 0.96 8.45 -19.22
CA VAL A 138 0.92 7.93 -20.58
C VAL A 138 0.79 9.11 -21.53
N THR A 139 1.66 9.17 -22.53
CA THR A 139 1.62 10.21 -23.57
C THR A 139 1.36 9.59 -24.93
N ILE A 140 0.34 10.08 -25.62
CA ILE A 140 0.06 9.74 -27.02
C ILE A 140 0.03 10.98 -27.89
N SER A 141 0.28 10.85 -29.18
CA SER A 141 0.22 11.98 -30.08
C SER A 141 -1.23 12.24 -30.55
N SER A 142 -1.44 13.41 -31.12
CA SER A 142 -2.73 13.74 -31.74
C SER A 142 -3.10 12.83 -32.91
N VAL A 143 -2.12 12.14 -33.50
CA VAL A 143 -2.36 11.19 -34.61
C VAL A 143 -3.10 9.95 -34.08
N GLU A 144 -2.57 9.30 -33.04
CA GLU A 144 -3.18 8.13 -32.42
C GLU A 144 -4.53 8.47 -31.79
N ALA A 145 -4.63 9.60 -31.10
CA ALA A 145 -5.89 10.04 -30.50
C ALA A 145 -6.98 10.26 -31.54
N ASN A 146 -6.66 10.93 -32.66
CA ASN A 146 -7.60 11.14 -33.76
C ASN A 146 -7.97 9.84 -34.47
N PHE A 147 -7.00 8.91 -34.62
CA PHE A 147 -7.29 7.59 -35.18
C PHE A 147 -8.29 6.84 -34.32
N MET A 148 -8.06 6.79 -32.99
CA MET A 148 -8.97 6.15 -32.05
C MET A 148 -10.37 6.79 -32.02
N LEU A 149 -10.46 8.13 -32.10
CA LEU A 149 -11.74 8.84 -32.20
C LEU A 149 -12.50 8.46 -33.48
N LYS A 150 -11.84 8.43 -34.64
CA LYS A 150 -12.46 8.06 -35.92
C LYS A 150 -12.93 6.62 -35.96
N ASN A 151 -12.26 5.72 -35.24
CA ASN A 151 -12.59 4.29 -35.20
C ASN A 151 -13.48 3.89 -34.01
N GLY A 152 -13.99 4.86 -33.22
CA GLY A 152 -14.86 4.59 -32.08
C GLY A 152 -14.16 3.97 -30.85
N GLN A 153 -12.84 3.86 -30.88
CA GLN A 153 -12.01 3.37 -29.76
C GLN A 153 -11.86 4.42 -28.66
N LEU A 154 -12.06 5.69 -28.99
CA LEU A 154 -12.13 6.83 -28.09
C LEU A 154 -13.38 7.65 -28.43
N SER A 155 -13.97 8.33 -27.47
CA SER A 155 -15.15 9.17 -27.65
C SER A 155 -14.96 10.55 -26.97
N SER A 156 -15.84 11.49 -27.29
CA SER A 156 -15.81 12.81 -26.61
C SER A 156 -16.04 12.73 -25.10
N LYS A 157 -16.69 11.67 -24.62
CA LYS A 157 -16.90 11.43 -23.18
C LYS A 157 -15.61 11.05 -22.44
N ASP A 158 -14.63 10.54 -23.16
CA ASP A 158 -13.35 10.13 -22.61
C ASP A 158 -12.38 11.33 -22.48
N ILE A 159 -12.77 12.51 -22.98
CA ILE A 159 -11.97 13.75 -22.90
C ILE A 159 -12.30 14.45 -21.58
N LYS A 160 -11.28 14.58 -20.71
CA LYS A 160 -11.43 15.21 -19.38
C LYS A 160 -11.20 16.71 -19.38
N GLY A 161 -10.37 17.21 -20.30
CA GLY A 161 -10.02 18.63 -20.33
C GLY A 161 -8.60 18.89 -20.83
N LYS A 162 -8.06 20.04 -20.45
CA LYS A 162 -6.71 20.46 -20.80
C LYS A 162 -5.79 20.42 -19.60
N ASN A 163 -4.53 20.09 -19.83
CA ASN A 163 -3.46 20.12 -18.84
C ASN A 163 -2.20 20.75 -19.47
N HIS A 164 -1.29 21.17 -18.61
CA HIS A 164 0.03 21.65 -19.01
C HIS A 164 1.07 20.62 -18.59
N TYR A 165 1.96 20.29 -19.49
CA TYR A 165 3.10 19.41 -19.22
C TYR A 165 4.40 20.13 -19.55
N MET A 166 5.43 19.83 -18.80
CA MET A 166 6.77 20.36 -18.99
C MET A 166 7.64 19.29 -19.66
N THR A 167 8.34 19.68 -20.70
CA THR A 167 9.33 18.82 -21.35
C THR A 167 10.65 18.81 -20.59
N ALA A 168 11.53 17.88 -20.89
CA ALA A 168 12.87 17.81 -20.30
C ALA A 168 13.72 19.07 -20.58
N SER A 169 13.40 19.82 -21.63
CA SER A 169 14.01 21.14 -21.93
C SER A 169 13.47 22.29 -21.07
N GLY A 170 12.44 22.05 -20.26
CA GLY A 170 11.79 23.07 -19.43
C GLY A 170 10.65 23.81 -20.11
N ASP A 171 10.33 23.51 -21.37
CA ASP A 171 9.25 24.13 -22.10
C ASP A 171 7.88 23.63 -21.59
N ILE A 172 6.94 24.55 -21.38
CA ILE A 172 5.57 24.23 -20.98
C ILE A 172 4.66 24.18 -22.20
N HIS A 173 3.99 23.07 -22.40
CA HIS A 173 3.04 22.86 -23.49
C HIS A 173 1.65 22.51 -22.95
N GLU A 174 0.62 22.89 -23.71
CA GLU A 174 -0.76 22.48 -23.45
C GLU A 174 -1.05 21.13 -24.13
N GLY A 175 -1.59 20.21 -23.36
CA GLY A 175 -2.11 18.93 -23.83
C GLY A 175 -3.57 18.73 -23.47
N THR A 176 -4.17 17.69 -24.02
CA THR A 176 -5.52 17.27 -23.70
C THR A 176 -5.47 16.00 -22.85
N VAL A 177 -6.13 16.00 -21.71
CA VAL A 177 -6.24 14.82 -20.85
C VAL A 177 -7.42 13.98 -21.33
N ILE A 178 -7.16 12.69 -21.50
CA ILE A 178 -8.16 11.70 -21.87
C ILE A 178 -8.11 10.51 -20.93
N THR A 179 -9.19 9.74 -20.85
CA THR A 179 -9.18 8.42 -20.21
C THR A 179 -9.10 7.33 -21.28
N LEU A 180 -8.07 6.54 -21.22
CA LEU A 180 -7.93 5.31 -21.99
C LEU A 180 -8.71 4.20 -21.29
N LYS A 181 -9.59 3.51 -22.01
CA LYS A 181 -10.41 2.43 -21.46
C LYS A 181 -9.56 1.24 -21.06
N GLU A 182 -8.55 0.96 -21.87
CA GLU A 182 -7.63 -0.17 -21.67
C GLU A 182 -6.22 0.17 -22.15
N VAL A 183 -5.24 -0.21 -21.33
CA VAL A 183 -3.83 -0.25 -21.71
C VAL A 183 -3.31 -1.64 -21.38
N LYS A 184 -2.83 -2.36 -22.40
CA LYS A 184 -2.35 -3.73 -22.26
C LYS A 184 -0.87 -3.83 -22.63
N VAL A 185 -0.09 -4.47 -21.77
CA VAL A 185 1.33 -4.76 -21.97
C VAL A 185 1.54 -6.26 -21.73
N GLY A 186 1.75 -7.02 -22.79
CA GLY A 186 1.69 -8.48 -22.70
C GLY A 186 0.32 -8.95 -22.21
N ASP A 187 0.26 -9.68 -21.09
CA ASP A 187 -0.99 -10.14 -20.48
C ASP A 187 -1.47 -9.19 -19.36
N ALA A 188 -0.63 -8.24 -18.93
CA ALA A 188 -1.00 -7.24 -17.95
C ALA A 188 -1.94 -6.19 -18.57
N ILE A 189 -3.11 -6.01 -17.96
CA ILE A 189 -4.17 -5.11 -18.45
C ILE A 189 -4.53 -4.11 -17.36
N LEU A 190 -4.57 -2.83 -17.74
CA LEU A 190 -5.08 -1.75 -16.90
C LEU A 190 -6.27 -1.08 -17.56
N HIS A 191 -7.27 -0.73 -16.77
CA HIS A 191 -8.46 -0.04 -17.21
C HIS A 191 -8.52 1.38 -16.65
N ASN A 192 -9.20 2.28 -17.40
CA ASN A 192 -9.46 3.66 -17.02
C ASN A 192 -8.16 4.43 -16.68
N VAL A 193 -7.22 4.39 -17.60
CA VAL A 193 -5.91 5.04 -17.47
C VAL A 193 -5.97 6.46 -18.01
N ASP A 194 -5.54 7.43 -17.21
CA ASP A 194 -5.42 8.80 -17.68
C ASP A 194 -4.16 8.95 -18.57
N ALA A 195 -4.31 9.65 -19.66
CA ALA A 195 -3.26 9.91 -20.63
C ALA A 195 -3.30 11.36 -21.14
N SER A 196 -2.15 11.86 -21.49
CA SER A 196 -1.99 13.18 -22.12
C SER A 196 -1.84 13.06 -23.62
N VAL A 197 -2.70 13.75 -24.35
CA VAL A 197 -2.57 13.89 -25.81
C VAL A 197 -1.79 15.13 -26.13
N VAL A 198 -0.65 14.96 -26.77
CA VAL A 198 0.24 16.08 -27.17
C VAL A 198 -0.04 16.48 -28.61
N LYS A 199 0.02 17.81 -28.88
CA LYS A 199 -0.26 18.34 -30.22
C LYS A 199 0.81 17.97 -31.26
N ASN A 200 2.05 17.73 -30.81
CA ASN A 200 3.15 17.37 -31.68
C ASN A 200 2.91 15.94 -32.26
N GLN A 201 2.71 15.87 -33.57
CA GLN A 201 2.49 14.61 -34.29
C GLN A 201 3.69 13.66 -34.30
N LYS A 202 4.89 14.17 -34.04
CA LYS A 202 6.13 13.40 -33.96
C LYS A 202 6.57 13.15 -32.52
N ALA A 203 5.73 13.52 -31.55
CA ALA A 203 6.06 13.24 -30.15
C ALA A 203 6.15 11.73 -29.91
N PRO A 204 7.13 11.28 -29.13
CA PRO A 204 7.22 9.88 -28.77
C PRO A 204 6.00 9.48 -27.93
N LEU A 205 5.55 8.24 -28.11
CA LEU A 205 4.52 7.65 -27.28
C LEU A 205 5.20 7.14 -26.01
N LEU A 206 4.77 7.62 -24.85
CA LEU A 206 5.42 7.30 -23.58
C LEU A 206 4.50 6.48 -22.69
N LEU A 207 5.05 5.45 -22.07
CA LEU A 207 4.43 4.70 -21.01
C LEU A 207 5.04 5.18 -19.67
N GLY A 208 4.35 6.12 -19.02
CA GLY A 208 4.84 6.82 -17.83
C GLY A 208 4.39 6.20 -16.52
N GLN A 209 4.74 6.86 -15.41
CA GLN A 209 4.52 6.39 -14.04
C GLN A 209 3.07 6.08 -13.71
N SER A 210 2.12 6.85 -14.23
CA SER A 210 0.68 6.60 -13.99
C SER A 210 0.19 5.19 -14.34
N VAL A 211 0.94 4.50 -15.21
CA VAL A 211 0.71 3.10 -15.61
C VAL A 211 1.69 2.17 -14.92
N LEU A 212 2.98 2.54 -14.86
CA LEU A 212 4.03 1.68 -14.33
C LEU A 212 3.77 1.31 -12.86
N GLU A 213 3.31 2.27 -12.05
CA GLU A 213 2.94 2.04 -10.66
C GLU A 213 1.82 1.00 -10.47
N LYS A 214 0.90 0.93 -11.44
CA LYS A 214 -0.27 0.05 -11.38
C LYS A 214 0.02 -1.37 -11.85
N PHE A 215 1.11 -1.58 -12.58
CA PHE A 215 1.51 -2.91 -13.03
C PHE A 215 2.20 -3.75 -11.93
N GLY A 216 2.41 -3.22 -10.74
CA GLY A 216 3.06 -3.93 -9.64
C GLY A 216 4.60 -3.93 -9.76
N THR A 217 5.24 -5.10 -9.65
CA THR A 217 6.70 -5.16 -9.72
C THR A 217 7.16 -5.30 -11.16
N ILE A 218 8.00 -4.38 -11.61
CA ILE A 218 8.59 -4.38 -12.95
C ILE A 218 10.09 -4.61 -12.83
N THR A 219 10.59 -5.62 -13.57
CA THR A 219 12.01 -5.95 -13.66
C THR A 219 12.47 -5.84 -15.12
N ILE A 220 13.60 -5.17 -15.35
CA ILE A 220 14.23 -5.10 -16.65
C ILE A 220 15.35 -6.14 -16.71
N ASP A 221 15.14 -7.18 -17.50
CA ASP A 221 16.19 -8.17 -17.82
C ASP A 221 17.03 -7.65 -19.00
N ASN A 222 18.17 -7.08 -18.64
CA ASN A 222 19.08 -6.52 -19.63
C ASN A 222 19.83 -7.56 -20.45
N ILE A 223 19.92 -8.81 -19.98
CA ILE A 223 20.61 -9.90 -20.65
C ILE A 223 19.73 -10.45 -21.77
N ASN A 224 18.46 -10.71 -21.46
CA ASN A 224 17.52 -11.32 -22.38
C ASN A 224 16.66 -10.30 -23.13
N ASN A 225 16.84 -8.99 -22.91
CA ASN A 225 16.05 -7.91 -23.48
C ASN A 225 14.54 -8.09 -23.23
N LYS A 226 14.17 -8.32 -21.96
CA LYS A 226 12.78 -8.52 -21.55
C LYS A 226 12.38 -7.57 -20.44
N LEU A 227 11.14 -7.14 -20.46
CA LEU A 227 10.44 -6.55 -19.34
C LEU A 227 9.62 -7.65 -18.67
N ILE A 228 9.79 -7.83 -17.37
CA ILE A 228 9.08 -8.81 -16.55
C ILE A 228 8.16 -8.05 -15.61
N ILE A 229 6.87 -8.26 -15.74
CA ILE A 229 5.83 -7.64 -14.93
C ILE A 229 5.22 -8.72 -14.02
N LYS A 230 5.23 -8.48 -12.71
CA LYS A 230 4.53 -9.31 -11.72
C LYS A 230 3.31 -8.53 -11.23
N HIS A 231 2.11 -9.00 -11.57
CA HIS A 231 0.83 -8.30 -11.31
C HIS A 231 -0.27 -9.24 -10.81
#